data_65b92ceaf08c1004fbd35a7d5c0c4219
#
_entry.id   65b92ceaf08c1004fbd35a7d5c0c4219
#
_cell.length_a   1.000
_cell.length_b   1.000
_cell.length_c   1.000
_cell.angle_alpha   90.00
_cell.angle_beta   90.00
_cell.angle_gamma   90.00
#
_symmetry.space_group_name_H-M   'P 1'
#
loop_
_entity.id
_entity.type
_entity.pdbx_description
1 polymer ?
#
loop_
_entity_poly.entity_id
_entity_poly.type
_entity_poly.pdbx_seq_one_letter_code
_entity_poly.pdbx_strand_id
1 'polypeptide(L)'
;ETSKETLFPGNEDPLGKIVQIAGAPWRVIGIASKPGPKVVSGFMSAWIPYTSLLQRISGDKPLEALTLRFQETLSPQDAARRAERHLIREHGKKDFFVQTDEQLAKALQKTSDSMSLLITAIAAISLLVGGVGVMNIMLVSVTERTHEIGIRLSVGARPSDIMHQFLIEAVMICALGGLTGVLGSWAAGNLFALLTQEFSMVFTWLPVAMACGFSALIGLTFGYFPARRAARLNPTEALVREGDR
;
A
#
# COMPACT_ATOMS: atom_id res chain seq x y z
N GLU A 1 -13.38 25.55 1.57
CA GLU A 1 -14.70 24.89 1.43
C GLU A 1 -15.19 24.37 2.76
N THR A 2 -14.46 23.53 3.47
CA THR A 2 -14.86 22.96 4.78
C THR A 2 -15.23 24.05 5.82
N SER A 3 -14.48 25.13 5.88
CA SER A 3 -14.78 26.26 6.77
C SER A 3 -16.05 27.03 6.36
N LYS A 4 -16.38 27.04 5.06
CA LYS A 4 -17.63 27.63 4.54
C LYS A 4 -18.82 26.82 5.02
N GLU A 5 -18.77 25.52 4.86
CA GLU A 5 -19.88 24.62 5.23
C GLU A 5 -20.16 24.61 6.75
N THR A 6 -19.09 24.76 7.55
CA THR A 6 -19.22 24.77 9.02
C THR A 6 -19.72 26.12 9.54
N LEU A 7 -19.24 27.24 8.97
CA LEU A 7 -19.58 28.58 9.47
C LEU A 7 -20.87 29.15 8.85
N PHE A 8 -21.28 28.65 7.67
CA PHE A 8 -22.47 29.10 6.96
C PHE A 8 -23.32 27.89 6.50
N PRO A 9 -23.99 27.20 7.44
CA PRO A 9 -24.89 26.10 7.11
C PRO A 9 -26.08 26.64 6.33
N GLY A 10 -26.34 26.13 5.11
CA GLY A 10 -27.52 26.51 4.33
C GLY A 10 -27.25 27.15 2.99
N ASN A 11 -26.07 26.94 2.41
CA ASN A 11 -25.70 27.46 1.07
C ASN A 11 -25.74 28.99 0.91
N GLU A 12 -25.64 29.73 2.03
CA GLU A 12 -25.56 31.18 2.00
C GLU A 12 -24.22 31.66 1.43
N ASP A 13 -24.24 32.73 0.65
CA ASP A 13 -23.01 33.36 0.17
C ASP A 13 -22.26 34.02 1.34
N PRO A 14 -21.05 33.57 1.69
CA PRO A 14 -20.25 34.14 2.76
C PRO A 14 -19.59 35.46 2.42
N LEU A 15 -19.58 35.88 1.14
CA LEU A 15 -18.90 37.11 0.71
C LEU A 15 -19.49 38.33 1.38
N GLY A 16 -18.65 39.17 1.92
CA GLY A 16 -19.03 40.42 2.61
C GLY A 16 -19.53 40.24 4.05
N LYS A 17 -19.82 39.02 4.50
CA LYS A 17 -20.23 38.72 5.90
C LYS A 17 -19.07 38.90 6.86
N ILE A 18 -19.41 39.18 8.12
CA ILE A 18 -18.43 39.34 9.21
C ILE A 18 -18.35 38.08 10.01
N VAL A 19 -17.14 37.53 10.18
CA VAL A 19 -16.81 36.36 11.01
C VAL A 19 -15.90 36.80 12.14
N GLN A 20 -16.12 36.31 13.34
CA GLN A 20 -15.23 36.55 14.48
C GLN A 20 -14.13 35.50 14.54
N ILE A 21 -12.86 35.93 14.45
CA ILE A 21 -11.70 35.04 14.60
C ILE A 21 -10.81 35.65 15.71
N ALA A 22 -10.53 34.84 16.75
CA ALA A 22 -9.76 35.26 17.92
C ALA A 22 -10.29 36.56 18.58
N GLY A 23 -11.61 36.73 18.63
CA GLY A 23 -12.25 37.91 19.23
C GLY A 23 -12.26 39.18 18.38
N ALA A 24 -11.68 39.15 17.20
CA ALA A 24 -11.68 40.28 16.26
C ALA A 24 -12.66 40.04 15.09
N PRO A 25 -13.40 41.04 14.63
CA PRO A 25 -14.29 40.94 13.48
C PRO A 25 -13.53 41.03 12.17
N TRP A 26 -13.81 40.06 11.24
CA TRP A 26 -13.19 39.97 9.93
C TRP A 26 -14.24 39.89 8.85
N ARG A 27 -14.08 40.66 7.77
CA ARG A 27 -14.98 40.58 6.63
C ARG A 27 -14.46 39.54 5.62
N VAL A 28 -15.29 38.60 5.22
CA VAL A 28 -14.97 37.60 4.19
C VAL A 28 -14.90 38.31 2.83
N ILE A 29 -13.75 38.28 2.18
CA ILE A 29 -13.50 38.88 0.86
C ILE A 29 -13.40 37.82 -0.26
N GLY A 30 -13.30 36.57 0.07
CA GLY A 30 -13.17 35.50 -0.92
C GLY A 30 -13.19 34.11 -0.27
N ILE A 31 -13.40 33.09 -1.09
CA ILE A 31 -13.30 31.68 -0.71
C ILE A 31 -12.10 31.09 -1.46
N ALA A 32 -11.12 30.59 -0.71
CA ALA A 32 -10.00 29.89 -1.29
C ALA A 32 -10.41 28.44 -1.63
N SER A 33 -10.27 28.05 -2.90
CA SER A 33 -10.34 26.65 -3.31
C SER A 33 -8.99 26.01 -3.03
N LYS A 34 -9.00 24.80 -2.43
CA LYS A 34 -7.75 24.08 -2.12
C LYS A 34 -7.12 23.56 -3.43
N PRO A 35 -5.93 24.01 -3.82
CA PRO A 35 -5.11 23.26 -4.74
C PRO A 35 -4.30 22.23 -3.93
N GLY A 36 -4.63 20.97 -4.02
CA GLY A 36 -3.79 19.92 -3.43
C GLY A 36 -4.57 18.75 -2.78
N PRO A 37 -3.90 17.64 -2.49
CA PRO A 37 -4.54 16.49 -1.87
C PRO A 37 -5.12 16.86 -0.49
N LYS A 38 -6.30 16.35 -0.20
CA LYS A 38 -7.09 16.57 1.03
C LYS A 38 -6.43 15.97 2.30
N VAL A 39 -5.14 16.14 2.50
CA VAL A 39 -4.38 15.48 3.58
C VAL A 39 -4.64 16.08 4.97
N VAL A 40 -5.30 17.24 5.05
CA VAL A 40 -5.65 17.87 6.33
C VAL A 40 -7.09 18.37 6.28
N SER A 41 -8.03 17.48 6.14
CA SER A 41 -9.45 17.75 6.21
C SER A 41 -9.97 17.62 7.64
N GLY A 42 -9.85 18.63 8.41
CA GLY A 42 -10.37 18.67 9.79
C GLY A 42 -10.17 20.01 10.48
N PHE A 43 -9.26 20.83 9.96
CA PHE A 43 -9.01 22.15 10.54
C PHE A 43 -9.70 23.24 9.71
N MET A 44 -10.47 24.09 10.38
CA MET A 44 -10.96 25.33 9.79
C MET A 44 -9.76 26.24 9.50
N SER A 45 -9.60 26.63 8.25
CA SER A 45 -8.50 27.49 7.81
C SER A 45 -9.04 28.83 7.33
N ALA A 46 -8.49 29.92 7.83
CA ALA A 46 -8.77 31.26 7.36
C ALA A 46 -7.47 31.92 6.89
N TRP A 47 -7.51 32.56 5.72
CA TRP A 47 -6.38 33.30 5.16
C TRP A 47 -6.56 34.76 5.50
N ILE A 48 -5.65 35.32 6.27
CA ILE A 48 -5.69 36.69 6.75
C ILE A 48 -4.42 37.41 6.30
N PRO A 49 -4.48 38.68 5.84
CA PRO A 49 -3.28 39.45 5.56
C PRO A 49 -2.38 39.51 6.79
N TYR A 50 -1.08 39.26 6.62
CA TYR A 50 -0.14 39.13 7.74
C TYR A 50 -0.05 40.45 8.55
N THR A 51 -0.14 41.62 7.90
CA THR A 51 -0.16 42.90 8.59
C THR A 51 -1.34 43.07 9.54
N SER A 52 -2.53 42.63 9.11
CA SER A 52 -3.74 42.67 9.94
C SER A 52 -3.69 41.61 11.06
N LEU A 53 -3.05 40.46 10.81
CA LEU A 53 -2.81 39.42 11.81
C LEU A 53 -1.90 39.93 12.92
N LEU A 54 -0.78 40.55 12.57
CA LEU A 54 0.16 41.13 13.53
C LEU A 54 -0.47 42.23 14.36
N GLN A 55 -1.22 43.16 13.73
CA GLN A 55 -1.84 44.28 14.45
C GLN A 55 -2.99 43.89 15.37
N ARG A 56 -3.79 42.86 15.02
CA ARG A 56 -5.04 42.56 15.73
C ARG A 56 -4.99 41.32 16.61
N ILE A 57 -4.13 40.35 16.30
CA ILE A 57 -4.12 39.07 16.99
C ILE A 57 -2.76 38.77 17.63
N SER A 58 -1.68 38.88 16.88
CA SER A 58 -0.37 38.39 17.34
C SER A 58 0.46 39.44 18.09
N GLY A 59 0.21 40.76 17.86
CA GLY A 59 1.07 41.79 18.41
C GLY A 59 2.52 41.62 17.95
N ASP A 60 3.48 41.68 18.87
CA ASP A 60 4.92 41.49 18.61
C ASP A 60 5.38 40.03 18.54
N LYS A 61 4.46 39.08 18.34
CA LYS A 61 4.87 37.68 18.22
C LYS A 61 5.64 37.43 16.93
N PRO A 62 6.73 36.66 16.99
CA PRO A 62 7.52 36.30 15.81
C PRO A 62 6.68 35.48 14.83
N LEU A 63 7.06 35.53 13.55
CA LEU A 63 6.45 34.69 12.53
C LEU A 63 6.76 33.23 12.81
N GLU A 64 5.74 32.39 12.76
CA GLU A 64 5.88 30.93 13.00
C GLU A 64 6.54 30.24 11.80
N ALA A 65 6.20 30.66 10.58
CA ALA A 65 6.75 30.09 9.36
C ALA A 65 6.81 31.13 8.23
N LEU A 66 7.84 31.02 7.41
CA LEU A 66 8.03 31.79 6.20
C LEU A 66 8.19 30.83 5.02
N THR A 67 7.28 30.88 4.05
CA THR A 67 7.36 30.10 2.82
C THR A 67 8.00 30.94 1.72
N LEU A 68 9.14 30.46 1.21
CA LEU A 68 9.88 31.11 0.13
C LEU A 68 9.71 30.36 -1.17
N ARG A 69 9.36 31.06 -2.24
CA ARG A 69 9.38 30.55 -3.60
C ARG A 69 10.61 31.08 -4.31
N PHE A 70 11.38 30.19 -4.92
CA PHE A 70 12.56 30.53 -5.69
C PHE A 70 12.40 30.12 -7.17
N GLN A 71 13.27 30.66 -8.02
CA GLN A 71 13.25 30.36 -9.45
C GLN A 71 13.73 28.93 -9.69
N GLU A 72 13.13 28.26 -10.69
CA GLU A 72 13.42 26.86 -11.05
C GLU A 72 14.87 26.61 -11.50
N THR A 73 15.62 27.66 -11.79
CA THR A 73 17.06 27.59 -12.16
C THR A 73 17.99 27.21 -11.00
N LEU A 74 17.51 27.31 -9.77
CA LEU A 74 18.29 27.00 -8.56
C LEU A 74 17.89 25.61 -8.03
N SER A 75 18.89 24.83 -7.60
CA SER A 75 18.58 23.60 -6.87
C SER A 75 17.89 23.93 -5.54
N PRO A 76 16.92 23.10 -5.07
CA PRO A 76 16.26 23.31 -3.78
C PRO A 76 17.25 23.45 -2.61
N GLN A 77 18.33 22.70 -2.67
CA GLN A 77 19.39 22.71 -1.65
C GLN A 77 20.20 24.00 -1.65
N ASP A 78 20.53 24.54 -2.84
CA ASP A 78 21.25 25.81 -2.93
C ASP A 78 20.36 26.98 -2.55
N ALA A 79 19.08 26.95 -2.90
CA ALA A 79 18.10 27.92 -2.47
C ALA A 79 17.98 27.94 -0.93
N ALA A 80 17.83 26.75 -0.33
CA ALA A 80 17.79 26.60 1.13
C ALA A 80 19.06 27.18 1.81
N ARG A 81 20.24 26.85 1.30
CA ARG A 81 21.52 27.38 1.83
C ARG A 81 21.64 28.91 1.68
N ARG A 82 21.12 29.46 0.60
CA ARG A 82 21.11 30.95 0.40
C ARG A 82 20.15 31.62 1.37
N ALA A 83 18.94 31.08 1.50
CA ALA A 83 17.94 31.56 2.45
C ALA A 83 18.48 31.49 3.89
N GLU A 84 19.05 30.37 4.27
CA GLU A 84 19.65 30.16 5.61
C GLU A 84 20.75 31.18 5.91
N ARG A 85 21.69 31.39 4.98
CA ARG A 85 22.76 32.39 5.15
C ARG A 85 22.24 33.80 5.27
N HIS A 86 21.18 34.14 4.51
CA HIS A 86 20.58 35.45 4.58
C HIS A 86 19.90 35.69 5.93
N LEU A 87 19.08 34.74 6.37
CA LEU A 87 18.37 34.83 7.65
C LEU A 87 19.32 34.86 8.84
N ILE A 88 20.41 34.04 8.83
CA ILE A 88 21.43 34.09 9.90
C ILE A 88 22.08 35.48 9.95
N ARG A 89 22.33 36.09 8.81
CA ARG A 89 22.94 37.46 8.75
C ARG A 89 22.01 38.50 9.38
N GLU A 90 20.71 38.43 9.10
CA GLU A 90 19.72 39.35 9.63
C GLU A 90 19.40 39.13 11.11
N HIS A 91 19.29 37.86 11.53
CA HIS A 91 18.94 37.49 12.92
C HIS A 91 20.16 37.47 13.86
N GLY A 92 21.38 37.40 13.32
CA GLY A 92 22.61 37.25 14.12
C GLY A 92 22.79 35.84 14.74
N LYS A 93 21.80 34.98 14.67
CA LYS A 93 21.79 33.60 15.19
C LYS A 93 20.90 32.70 14.34
N LYS A 94 21.13 31.37 14.46
CA LYS A 94 20.28 30.37 13.83
C LYS A 94 19.17 29.93 14.79
N ASP A 95 18.02 30.58 14.76
CA ASP A 95 16.84 30.33 15.57
C ASP A 95 15.64 29.81 14.76
N PHE A 96 15.91 29.26 13.58
CA PHE A 96 14.92 28.74 12.65
C PHE A 96 15.36 27.42 12.01
N PHE A 97 14.41 26.68 11.45
CA PHE A 97 14.65 25.50 10.64
C PHE A 97 14.31 25.79 9.19
N VAL A 98 15.17 25.34 8.27
CA VAL A 98 14.90 25.38 6.84
C VAL A 98 14.48 23.99 6.39
N GLN A 99 13.28 23.87 5.86
CA GLN A 99 12.75 22.62 5.32
C GLN A 99 12.41 22.83 3.85
N THR A 100 12.85 21.93 3.00
CA THR A 100 12.50 21.93 1.58
C THR A 100 11.43 20.87 1.30
N ASP A 101 10.54 21.15 0.33
CA ASP A 101 9.54 20.18 -0.12
C ASP A 101 10.18 18.86 -0.57
N GLU A 102 11.39 18.94 -1.15
CA GLU A 102 12.16 17.75 -1.54
C GLU A 102 12.58 16.89 -0.33
N GLN A 103 12.99 17.51 0.77
CA GLN A 103 13.35 16.77 1.99
C GLN A 103 12.13 16.11 2.61
N LEU A 104 11.01 16.82 2.63
CA LEU A 104 9.73 16.26 3.10
C LEU A 104 9.30 15.08 2.20
N ALA A 105 9.32 15.26 0.87
CA ALA A 105 8.99 14.21 -0.07
C ALA A 105 9.89 12.98 0.10
N LYS A 106 11.21 13.16 0.27
CA LYS A 106 12.16 12.07 0.54
C LYS A 106 11.88 11.37 1.88
N ALA A 107 11.52 12.10 2.92
CA ALA A 107 11.18 11.52 4.21
C ALA A 107 9.91 10.67 4.11
N LEU A 108 8.87 11.17 3.43
CA LEU A 108 7.63 10.44 3.16
C LEU A 108 7.89 9.20 2.31
N GLN A 109 8.71 9.32 1.25
CA GLN A 109 9.09 8.19 0.41
C GLN A 109 9.81 7.11 1.21
N LYS A 110 10.79 7.48 2.04
CA LYS A 110 11.51 6.54 2.89
C LYS A 110 10.58 5.79 3.86
N THR A 111 9.60 6.49 4.42
CA THR A 111 8.58 5.87 5.28
C THR A 111 7.72 4.90 4.48
N SER A 112 7.27 5.30 3.29
CA SER A 112 6.50 4.46 2.37
C SER A 112 7.28 3.20 1.96
N ASP A 113 8.56 3.35 1.61
CA ASP A 113 9.43 2.23 1.25
C ASP A 113 9.62 1.25 2.41
N SER A 114 9.79 1.77 3.63
CA SER A 114 9.90 0.94 4.84
C SER A 114 8.62 0.17 5.12
N MET A 115 7.46 0.80 4.98
CA MET A 115 6.14 0.14 5.11
C MET A 115 5.93 -0.92 4.03
N SER A 116 6.29 -0.61 2.79
CA SER A 116 6.21 -1.56 1.66
C SER A 116 7.09 -2.78 1.89
N LEU A 117 8.31 -2.59 2.40
CA LEU A 117 9.21 -3.69 2.75
C LEU A 117 8.59 -4.59 3.82
N LEU A 118 8.01 -3.99 4.86
CA LEU A 118 7.39 -4.71 5.98
C LEU A 118 6.19 -5.53 5.50
N ILE A 119 5.30 -4.93 4.70
CA ILE A 119 4.15 -5.61 4.10
C ILE A 119 4.61 -6.76 3.19
N THR A 120 5.66 -6.53 2.38
CA THR A 120 6.22 -7.56 1.50
C THR A 120 6.80 -8.73 2.29
N ALA A 121 7.49 -8.45 3.40
CA ALA A 121 8.02 -9.50 4.28
C ALA A 121 6.90 -10.35 4.89
N ILE A 122 5.83 -9.72 5.38
CA ILE A 122 4.65 -10.42 5.92
C ILE A 122 4.00 -11.27 4.82
N ALA A 123 3.83 -10.73 3.62
CA ALA A 123 3.27 -11.45 2.48
C ALA A 123 4.13 -12.65 2.09
N ALA A 124 5.46 -12.51 2.07
CA ALA A 124 6.39 -13.60 1.79
C ALA A 124 6.29 -14.74 2.81
N ILE A 125 6.23 -14.41 4.10
CA ILE A 125 6.04 -15.40 5.17
C ILE A 125 4.69 -16.11 5.01
N SER A 126 3.61 -15.36 4.76
CA SER A 126 2.27 -15.92 4.54
C SER A 126 2.24 -16.88 3.34
N LEU A 127 2.95 -16.51 2.28
CA LEU A 127 3.07 -17.32 1.07
C LEU A 127 3.84 -18.61 1.31
N LEU A 128 4.92 -18.57 2.10
CA LEU A 128 5.66 -19.78 2.52
C LEU A 128 4.79 -20.72 3.36
N VAL A 129 4.04 -20.17 4.33
CA VAL A 129 3.13 -20.98 5.16
C VAL A 129 2.05 -21.62 4.30
N GLY A 130 1.45 -20.85 3.37
CA GLY A 130 0.48 -21.38 2.40
C GLY A 130 1.07 -22.46 1.51
N GLY A 131 2.31 -22.30 1.03
CA GLY A 131 3.02 -23.30 0.25
C GLY A 131 3.26 -24.61 1.00
N VAL A 132 3.66 -24.53 2.27
CA VAL A 132 3.76 -25.73 3.15
C VAL A 132 2.39 -26.39 3.31
N GLY A 133 1.31 -25.63 3.42
CA GLY A 133 -0.06 -26.12 3.43
C GLY A 133 -0.40 -26.93 2.18
N VAL A 134 -0.09 -26.39 0.99
CA VAL A 134 -0.27 -27.08 -0.29
C VAL A 134 0.56 -28.37 -0.34
N MET A 135 1.82 -28.33 0.08
CA MET A 135 2.67 -29.53 0.14
C MET A 135 2.06 -30.63 1.02
N ASN A 136 1.54 -30.27 2.20
CA ASN A 136 0.93 -31.23 3.11
C ASN A 136 -0.34 -31.85 2.52
N ILE A 137 -1.22 -31.05 1.91
CA ILE A 137 -2.43 -31.55 1.25
C ILE A 137 -2.05 -32.50 0.11
N MET A 138 -1.06 -32.15 -0.69
CA MET A 138 -0.59 -33.00 -1.79
C MET A 138 0.04 -34.30 -1.29
N LEU A 139 0.79 -34.28 -0.17
CA LEU A 139 1.33 -35.49 0.44
C LEU A 139 0.20 -36.43 0.91
N VAL A 140 -0.84 -35.91 1.51
CA VAL A 140 -2.03 -36.68 1.90
C VAL A 140 -2.71 -37.24 0.65
N SER A 141 -2.95 -36.43 -0.37
CA SER A 141 -3.56 -36.88 -1.63
C SER A 141 -2.76 -38.01 -2.30
N VAL A 142 -1.42 -37.95 -2.30
CA VAL A 142 -0.55 -39.02 -2.81
C VAL A 142 -0.72 -40.30 -2.00
N THR A 143 -0.81 -40.18 -0.67
CA THR A 143 -1.00 -41.38 0.19
C THR A 143 -2.37 -42.01 0.00
N GLU A 144 -3.43 -41.24 -0.14
CA GLU A 144 -4.78 -41.72 -0.40
C GLU A 144 -4.91 -42.38 -1.78
N ARG A 145 -4.21 -41.86 -2.79
CA ARG A 145 -4.23 -42.38 -4.17
C ARG A 145 -3.08 -43.38 -4.46
N THR A 146 -2.39 -43.90 -3.44
CA THR A 146 -1.22 -44.79 -3.62
C THR A 146 -1.56 -46.02 -4.46
N HIS A 147 -2.71 -46.64 -4.25
CA HIS A 147 -3.16 -47.82 -5.02
C HIS A 147 -3.42 -47.50 -6.49
N GLU A 148 -4.12 -46.39 -6.75
CA GLU A 148 -4.38 -45.89 -8.13
C GLU A 148 -3.08 -45.63 -8.88
N ILE A 149 -2.10 -44.97 -8.23
CA ILE A 149 -0.77 -44.70 -8.80
C ILE A 149 -0.05 -46.04 -9.07
N GLY A 150 -0.13 -47.00 -8.15
CA GLY A 150 0.45 -48.33 -8.31
C GLY A 150 -0.11 -49.09 -9.51
N ILE A 151 -1.43 -49.08 -9.73
CA ILE A 151 -2.06 -49.65 -10.91
C ILE A 151 -1.53 -48.98 -12.20
N ARG A 152 -1.50 -47.67 -12.26
CA ARG A 152 -1.00 -46.95 -13.47
C ARG A 152 0.45 -47.32 -13.79
N LEU A 153 1.31 -47.37 -12.79
CA LEU A 153 2.71 -47.76 -12.97
C LEU A 153 2.83 -49.24 -13.39
N SER A 154 1.98 -50.14 -12.89
CA SER A 154 1.96 -51.57 -13.25
C SER A 154 1.51 -51.82 -14.70
N VAL A 155 0.61 -50.94 -15.23
CA VAL A 155 0.14 -51.01 -16.62
C VAL A 155 1.13 -50.30 -17.57
N GLY A 156 2.21 -49.70 -17.05
CA GLY A 156 3.30 -49.16 -17.85
C GLY A 156 3.33 -47.61 -17.98
N ALA A 157 2.63 -46.88 -17.11
CA ALA A 157 2.78 -45.43 -17.04
C ALA A 157 4.21 -45.04 -16.64
N ARG A 158 4.76 -44.00 -17.27
CA ARG A 158 6.10 -43.53 -16.93
C ARG A 158 6.04 -42.73 -15.60
N PRO A 159 7.07 -42.82 -14.73
CA PRO A 159 7.14 -42.00 -13.52
C PRO A 159 7.04 -40.49 -13.80
N SER A 160 7.52 -40.05 -14.98
CA SER A 160 7.38 -38.66 -15.43
C SER A 160 5.92 -38.23 -15.60
N ASP A 161 5.07 -39.12 -16.08
CA ASP A 161 3.66 -38.80 -16.35
C ASP A 161 2.90 -38.58 -15.04
N ILE A 162 3.18 -39.42 -14.03
CA ILE A 162 2.66 -39.26 -12.67
C ILE A 162 3.16 -37.97 -12.05
N MET A 163 4.46 -37.66 -12.19
CA MET A 163 5.04 -36.43 -11.68
C MET A 163 4.39 -35.17 -12.30
N HIS A 164 4.24 -35.15 -13.63
CA HIS A 164 3.60 -34.05 -14.32
C HIS A 164 2.14 -33.87 -13.90
N GLN A 165 1.39 -34.94 -13.75
CA GLN A 165 0.00 -34.91 -13.32
C GLN A 165 -0.14 -34.21 -11.96
N PHE A 166 0.60 -34.66 -10.93
CA PHE A 166 0.54 -34.06 -9.59
C PHE A 166 1.08 -32.63 -9.56
N LEU A 167 2.07 -32.32 -10.39
CA LEU A 167 2.62 -30.97 -10.50
C LEU A 167 1.62 -29.99 -11.10
N ILE A 168 0.92 -30.40 -12.17
CA ILE A 168 -0.16 -29.61 -12.77
C ILE A 168 -1.29 -29.42 -11.78
N GLU A 169 -1.67 -30.45 -11.01
CA GLU A 169 -2.71 -30.36 -9.98
C GLU A 169 -2.33 -29.32 -8.89
N ALA A 170 -1.07 -29.32 -8.42
CA ALA A 170 -0.58 -28.35 -7.46
C ALA A 170 -0.59 -26.91 -8.02
N VAL A 171 -0.13 -26.74 -9.27
CA VAL A 171 -0.14 -25.43 -9.93
C VAL A 171 -1.57 -24.92 -10.15
N MET A 172 -2.50 -25.80 -10.52
CA MET A 172 -3.92 -25.45 -10.69
C MET A 172 -4.56 -24.99 -9.37
N ILE A 173 -4.32 -25.69 -8.28
CA ILE A 173 -4.81 -25.32 -6.94
C ILE A 173 -4.27 -23.95 -6.55
N CYS A 174 -2.96 -23.71 -6.73
CA CYS A 174 -2.35 -22.42 -6.43
C CYS A 174 -2.84 -21.31 -7.34
N ALA A 175 -3.04 -21.57 -8.64
CA ALA A 175 -3.57 -20.59 -9.59
C ALA A 175 -5.01 -20.18 -9.23
N LEU A 176 -5.85 -21.13 -8.87
CA LEU A 176 -7.22 -20.87 -8.40
C LEU A 176 -7.20 -20.07 -7.09
N GLY A 177 -6.32 -20.42 -6.15
CA GLY A 177 -6.10 -19.66 -4.92
C GLY A 177 -5.63 -18.25 -5.18
N GLY A 178 -4.69 -18.08 -6.11
CA GLY A 178 -4.20 -16.76 -6.54
C GLY A 178 -5.29 -15.90 -7.18
N LEU A 179 -6.11 -16.49 -8.05
CA LEU A 179 -7.23 -15.80 -8.69
C LEU A 179 -8.28 -15.36 -7.67
N THR A 180 -8.66 -16.25 -6.75
CA THR A 180 -9.61 -15.92 -5.68
C THR A 180 -9.05 -14.86 -4.73
N GLY A 181 -7.74 -14.89 -4.44
CA GLY A 181 -7.05 -13.84 -3.68
C GLY A 181 -7.08 -12.48 -4.37
N VAL A 182 -6.85 -12.43 -5.69
CA VAL A 182 -6.93 -11.19 -6.48
C VAL A 182 -8.36 -10.64 -6.48
N LEU A 183 -9.36 -11.50 -6.72
CA LEU A 183 -10.77 -11.10 -6.68
C LEU A 183 -11.19 -10.60 -5.28
N GLY A 184 -10.75 -11.28 -4.23
CA GLY A 184 -10.99 -10.90 -2.85
C GLY A 184 -10.36 -9.54 -2.50
N SER A 185 -9.12 -9.29 -2.92
CA SER A 185 -8.45 -8.00 -2.71
C SER A 185 -9.11 -6.86 -3.48
N TRP A 186 -9.57 -7.13 -4.71
CA TRP A 186 -10.33 -6.16 -5.50
C TRP A 186 -11.67 -5.81 -4.83
N ALA A 187 -12.41 -6.82 -4.37
CA ALA A 187 -13.68 -6.60 -3.67
C ALA A 187 -13.49 -5.83 -2.36
N ALA A 188 -12.48 -6.21 -1.56
CA ALA A 188 -12.14 -5.52 -0.31
C ALA A 188 -11.71 -4.07 -0.56
N GLY A 189 -10.91 -3.81 -1.61
CA GLY A 189 -10.48 -2.48 -1.99
C GLY A 189 -11.64 -1.57 -2.39
N ASN A 190 -12.60 -2.08 -3.17
CA ASN A 190 -13.80 -1.33 -3.53
C ASN A 190 -14.69 -1.06 -2.32
N LEU A 191 -14.86 -2.05 -1.43
CA LEU A 191 -15.64 -1.89 -0.20
C LEU A 191 -15.02 -0.81 0.70
N PHE A 192 -13.70 -0.82 0.84
CA PHE A 192 -12.98 0.18 1.61
C PHE A 192 -13.11 1.58 1.01
N ALA A 193 -13.05 1.70 -0.33
CA ALA A 193 -13.24 2.97 -1.03
C ALA A 193 -14.66 3.55 -0.86
N LEU A 194 -15.67 2.69 -0.71
CA LEU A 194 -17.06 3.11 -0.42
C LEU A 194 -17.21 3.63 1.01
N LEU A 195 -16.47 3.06 1.96
CA LEU A 195 -16.53 3.45 3.38
C LEU A 195 -15.67 4.69 3.68
N THR A 196 -14.54 4.85 3.00
CA THR A 196 -13.58 5.94 3.18
C THR A 196 -13.46 6.72 1.88
N GLN A 197 -14.20 7.81 1.74
CA GLN A 197 -14.21 8.65 0.52
C GLN A 197 -12.84 9.28 0.16
N GLU A 198 -11.82 9.07 0.96
CA GLU A 198 -10.50 9.69 0.84
C GLU A 198 -9.45 8.80 0.14
N PHE A 199 -9.67 7.48 0.04
CA PHE A 199 -8.71 6.55 -0.55
C PHE A 199 -9.27 5.91 -1.81
N SER A 200 -8.62 6.14 -2.95
CA SER A 200 -8.87 5.40 -4.18
C SER A 200 -7.79 4.35 -4.38
N MET A 201 -8.16 3.06 -4.36
CA MET A 201 -7.25 2.01 -4.76
C MET A 201 -7.12 1.96 -6.29
N VAL A 202 -5.91 2.13 -6.79
CA VAL A 202 -5.62 1.99 -8.22
C VAL A 202 -5.14 0.57 -8.48
N PHE A 203 -5.98 -0.23 -9.13
CA PHE A 203 -5.60 -1.55 -9.58
C PHE A 203 -4.78 -1.47 -10.88
N THR A 204 -3.52 -1.84 -10.78
CA THR A 204 -2.63 -1.93 -11.92
C THR A 204 -2.45 -3.40 -12.34
N TRP A 205 -2.35 -3.69 -13.63
CA TRP A 205 -2.22 -5.05 -14.13
C TRP A 205 -0.92 -5.75 -13.70
N LEU A 206 0.16 -5.00 -13.48
CA LEU A 206 1.47 -5.55 -13.11
C LEU A 206 1.48 -6.28 -11.77
N PRO A 207 0.95 -5.73 -10.64
CA PRO A 207 0.80 -6.48 -9.39
C PRO A 207 -0.06 -7.73 -9.52
N VAL A 208 -1.12 -7.69 -10.34
CA VAL A 208 -1.99 -8.85 -10.60
C VAL A 208 -1.21 -9.96 -11.30
N ALA A 209 -0.47 -9.63 -12.35
CA ALA A 209 0.38 -10.58 -13.08
C ALA A 209 1.48 -11.18 -12.16
N MET A 210 2.10 -10.34 -11.32
CA MET A 210 3.08 -10.81 -10.32
C MET A 210 2.44 -11.75 -9.30
N ALA A 211 1.26 -11.44 -8.77
CA ALA A 211 0.55 -12.28 -7.82
C ALA A 211 0.25 -13.67 -8.43
N CYS A 212 -0.27 -13.73 -9.65
CA CYS A 212 -0.51 -14.97 -10.36
C CYS A 212 0.80 -15.74 -10.64
N GLY A 213 1.86 -15.05 -11.03
CA GLY A 213 3.18 -15.65 -11.27
C GLY A 213 3.79 -16.26 -10.01
N PHE A 214 3.76 -15.54 -8.89
CA PHE A 214 4.23 -16.06 -7.59
C PHE A 214 3.38 -17.22 -7.11
N SER A 215 2.06 -17.17 -7.28
CA SER A 215 1.16 -18.25 -6.92
C SER A 215 1.50 -19.55 -7.69
N ALA A 216 1.71 -19.43 -9.01
CA ALA A 216 2.13 -20.57 -9.84
C ALA A 216 3.52 -21.10 -9.44
N LEU A 217 4.47 -20.21 -9.13
CA LEU A 217 5.80 -20.56 -8.66
C LEU A 217 5.76 -21.36 -7.34
N ILE A 218 4.91 -20.95 -6.41
CA ILE A 218 4.68 -21.67 -5.16
C ILE A 218 4.09 -23.07 -5.43
N GLY A 219 3.09 -23.17 -6.29
CA GLY A 219 2.53 -24.46 -6.72
C GLY A 219 3.60 -25.38 -7.30
N LEU A 220 4.51 -24.84 -8.12
CA LEU A 220 5.61 -25.60 -8.69
C LEU A 220 6.63 -26.04 -7.64
N THR A 221 7.06 -25.14 -6.76
CA THR A 221 8.11 -25.41 -5.77
C THR A 221 7.65 -26.37 -4.68
N PHE A 222 6.48 -26.13 -4.10
CA PHE A 222 5.95 -26.95 -3.02
C PHE A 222 5.22 -28.21 -3.53
N GLY A 223 4.73 -28.23 -4.76
CA GLY A 223 4.17 -29.39 -5.42
C GLY A 223 5.21 -30.37 -5.92
N TYR A 224 6.45 -29.91 -6.17
CA TYR A 224 7.51 -30.78 -6.71
C TYR A 224 7.86 -31.96 -5.79
N PHE A 225 8.00 -31.73 -4.49
CA PHE A 225 8.38 -32.77 -3.55
C PHE A 225 7.32 -33.91 -3.46
N PRO A 226 6.02 -33.63 -3.25
CA PRO A 226 4.96 -34.66 -3.28
C PRO A 226 4.87 -35.36 -4.63
N ALA A 227 4.92 -34.62 -5.74
CA ALA A 227 4.86 -35.18 -7.08
C ALA A 227 6.02 -36.16 -7.36
N ARG A 228 7.23 -35.82 -6.94
CA ARG A 228 8.39 -36.69 -7.03
C ARG A 228 8.24 -37.93 -6.17
N ARG A 229 7.62 -37.83 -4.98
CA ARG A 229 7.36 -38.97 -4.11
C ARG A 229 6.35 -39.91 -4.75
N ALA A 230 5.28 -39.38 -5.35
CA ALA A 230 4.30 -40.19 -6.09
C ALA A 230 4.93 -40.95 -7.26
N ALA A 231 5.81 -40.29 -8.05
CA ALA A 231 6.49 -40.86 -9.20
C ALA A 231 7.52 -42.00 -8.84
N ARG A 232 7.94 -42.05 -7.57
CA ARG A 232 8.91 -43.03 -7.09
C ARG A 232 8.30 -44.19 -6.27
N LEU A 233 6.97 -44.29 -6.24
CA LEU A 233 6.28 -45.41 -5.58
C LEU A 233 6.60 -46.75 -6.29
N ASN A 234 6.92 -47.78 -5.49
CA ASN A 234 7.08 -49.13 -6.00
C ASN A 234 5.69 -49.74 -6.28
N PRO A 235 5.41 -50.17 -7.51
CA PRO A 235 4.10 -50.74 -7.85
C PRO A 235 3.70 -51.92 -6.95
N THR A 236 4.64 -52.76 -6.57
CA THR A 236 4.39 -53.93 -5.71
C THR A 236 3.97 -53.54 -4.28
N GLU A 237 4.62 -52.54 -3.68
CA GLU A 237 4.27 -52.05 -2.35
C GLU A 237 2.93 -51.28 -2.33
N ALA A 238 2.64 -50.59 -3.42
CA ALA A 238 1.41 -49.81 -3.60
C ALA A 238 0.17 -50.74 -3.66
N LEU A 239 0.31 -51.94 -4.24
CA LEU A 239 -0.79 -52.91 -4.40
C LEU A 239 -1.03 -53.75 -3.13
N VAL A 240 0.01 -54.05 -2.33
CA VAL A 240 -0.09 -54.89 -1.13
C VAL A 240 -0.71 -54.16 0.07
N ARG A 241 -0.58 -52.84 0.13
CA ARG A 241 -0.98 -52.06 1.30
C ARG A 241 -2.49 -51.99 1.55
N GLU A 242 -3.33 -52.41 0.62
CA GLU A 242 -4.81 -52.45 0.76
C GLU A 242 -5.36 -53.77 1.25
N GLY A 243 -4.53 -54.82 1.27
CA GLY A 243 -4.96 -56.15 1.79
C GLY A 243 -5.00 -56.24 3.32
N ASP A 244 -4.58 -55.20 4.02
CA ASP A 244 -4.43 -55.19 5.50
C ASP A 244 -5.42 -54.23 6.21
N ARG A 245 -6.50 -53.81 5.50
CA ARG A 245 -7.58 -52.99 6.08
C ARG A 245 -8.89 -53.72 6.13
#